data_fdc8ec55fd7f17afefa2005479eb8505
#
_entry.id   fdc8ec55fd7f17afefa2005479eb8505
#
_cell.length_a   1.000
_cell.length_b   1.000
_cell.length_c   1.000
_cell.angle_alpha   90.00
_cell.angle_beta   90.00
_cell.angle_gamma   90.00
#
_symmetry.space_group_name_H-M   'P 1'
#
loop_
_entity.id
_entity.type
_entity.pdbx_description
1 polymer ?
#
loop_
_entity_poly.entity_id
_entity_poly.type
_entity_poly.pdbx_seq_one_letter_code
_entity_poly.pdbx_strand_id
1 'polypeptide(L)'
;MGVDKGAIRASCCWGTPAEGRTGEHPSTSFALPGYPHCRKNGGHVEHVATVRVIFGDTDAAGIVYYGNYLRWFEVGRAELMRRKGFSYLDTMDRGVFLPVIEAGARYHASARYDDVLRIHAEIRDVRGVRLTFGYRIERDDGTSLVTGHTVHAFTGRDGRPVRPPAEFRSLSLSNGISQGKGA
;
A
#
# COMPACT_ATOMS: atom_id res chain seq x y z
N MET A 1 -24.43 -1.52 58.69
CA MET A 1 -23.61 -0.61 57.87
C MET A 1 -23.69 -1.12 56.44
N GLY A 2 -24.61 -0.57 55.67
CA GLY A 2 -24.84 -0.92 54.28
C GLY A 2 -24.00 -0.03 53.38
N VAL A 3 -23.26 -0.59 52.42
CA VAL A 3 -22.57 0.12 51.35
C VAL A 3 -23.43 0.04 50.08
N ASP A 4 -23.93 1.20 49.74
CA ASP A 4 -24.75 1.44 48.53
C ASP A 4 -23.84 1.33 47.28
N LYS A 5 -24.23 0.43 46.34
CA LYS A 5 -23.57 0.29 45.06
C LYS A 5 -24.31 1.17 44.05
N GLY A 6 -23.86 2.42 43.92
CA GLY A 6 -24.31 3.32 42.88
C GLY A 6 -23.98 2.79 41.47
N ALA A 7 -25.02 2.45 40.72
CA ALA A 7 -24.93 2.07 39.33
C ALA A 7 -24.67 3.30 38.46
N ILE A 8 -23.50 3.36 37.81
CA ILE A 8 -23.17 4.35 36.79
C ILE A 8 -23.91 3.95 35.50
N ARG A 9 -25.00 4.64 35.19
CA ARG A 9 -25.66 4.57 33.89
C ARG A 9 -24.88 5.42 32.90
N ALA A 10 -24.13 4.78 32.00
CA ALA A 10 -23.61 5.45 30.82
C ALA A 10 -24.73 5.60 29.80
N SER A 11 -25.22 6.83 29.63
CA SER A 11 -26.16 7.20 28.56
C SER A 11 -25.38 7.50 27.29
N CYS A 12 -25.32 6.53 26.39
CA CYS A 12 -24.80 6.76 25.02
C CYS A 12 -25.93 7.39 24.19
N CYS A 13 -25.90 8.71 24.05
CA CYS A 13 -26.74 9.41 23.08
C CYS A 13 -26.14 9.24 21.67
N TRP A 14 -26.66 8.27 20.93
CA TRP A 14 -26.44 8.18 19.48
C TRP A 14 -27.53 9.05 18.83
N GLY A 15 -27.08 10.19 18.28
CA GLY A 15 -27.96 11.04 17.46
C GLY A 15 -28.29 10.32 16.16
N THR A 16 -29.56 10.30 15.81
CA THR A 16 -30.10 9.83 14.53
C THR A 16 -29.52 10.66 13.36
N PRO A 17 -29.19 10.06 12.20
CA PRO A 17 -28.77 10.81 11.01
C PRO A 17 -29.98 11.57 10.45
N ALA A 18 -29.80 12.86 10.20
CA ALA A 18 -30.75 13.67 9.45
C ALA A 18 -30.71 13.26 7.96
N GLU A 19 -31.88 12.96 7.43
CA GLU A 19 -32.14 12.75 6.02
C GLU A 19 -31.88 14.02 5.18
N GLY A 20 -31.34 13.80 3.99
CA GLY A 20 -31.55 14.66 2.83
C GLY A 20 -30.51 15.74 2.58
N ARG A 21 -29.53 15.42 1.70
CA ARG A 21 -29.12 16.34 0.63
C ARG A 21 -28.44 15.55 -0.50
N THR A 22 -29.17 15.37 -1.58
CA THR A 22 -28.64 15.04 -2.90
C THR A 22 -27.85 16.25 -3.41
N GLY A 23 -26.52 16.14 -3.39
CA GLY A 23 -25.61 17.12 -3.97
C GLY A 23 -24.67 16.40 -4.92
N GLU A 24 -24.93 16.52 -6.22
CA GLU A 24 -23.98 16.14 -7.28
C GLU A 24 -22.71 16.97 -7.09
N HIS A 25 -21.60 16.30 -6.80
CA HIS A 25 -20.28 16.92 -6.85
C HIS A 25 -19.71 16.81 -8.27
N PRO A 26 -19.38 17.93 -8.92
CA PRO A 26 -18.71 17.87 -10.21
C PRO A 26 -17.30 17.28 -10.01
N SER A 27 -17.00 16.22 -10.78
CA SER A 27 -15.69 15.59 -10.85
C SER A 27 -14.70 16.52 -11.55
N THR A 28 -14.09 17.43 -10.80
CA THR A 28 -12.97 18.22 -11.31
C THR A 28 -11.70 17.42 -11.13
N SER A 29 -11.22 16.83 -12.21
CA SER A 29 -9.93 16.15 -12.28
C SER A 29 -8.81 17.20 -12.20
N PHE A 30 -8.27 17.44 -11.00
CA PHE A 30 -7.04 18.18 -10.82
C PHE A 30 -5.85 17.26 -11.11
N ALA A 31 -5.32 17.36 -12.33
CA ALA A 31 -4.05 16.74 -12.70
C ALA A 31 -2.90 17.62 -12.20
N LEU A 32 -2.18 17.20 -11.15
CA LEU A 32 -0.92 17.83 -10.77
C LEU A 32 0.17 17.40 -11.77
N PRO A 33 0.94 18.34 -12.35
CA PRO A 33 2.02 18.01 -13.28
C PRO A 33 3.19 17.36 -12.52
N GLY A 34 3.65 16.19 -13.00
CA GLY A 34 4.89 15.56 -12.55
C GLY A 34 4.79 14.17 -11.93
N TYR A 35 3.61 13.63 -11.66
CA TYR A 35 3.48 12.22 -11.29
C TYR A 35 3.26 11.37 -12.54
N PRO A 36 4.07 10.32 -12.76
CA PRO A 36 3.82 9.42 -13.86
C PRO A 36 2.44 8.79 -13.66
N HIS A 37 1.51 9.19 -14.53
CA HIS A 37 0.19 8.56 -14.60
C HIS A 37 0.39 7.04 -14.60
N CYS A 38 -0.45 6.35 -13.83
CA CYS A 38 -0.58 4.90 -13.87
C CYS A 38 -0.80 4.50 -15.34
N ARG A 39 0.30 4.26 -16.08
CA ARG A 39 0.20 3.68 -17.41
C ARG A 39 -0.39 2.30 -17.20
N LYS A 40 -1.44 1.99 -17.94
CA LYS A 40 -1.98 0.64 -18.12
C LYS A 40 -0.95 -0.19 -18.92
N ASN A 41 0.24 -0.35 -18.37
CA ASN A 41 1.21 -1.31 -18.85
C ASN A 41 0.84 -2.62 -18.18
N GLY A 42 0.58 -3.66 -18.97
CA GLY A 42 0.01 -4.95 -18.58
C GLY A 42 0.76 -5.79 -17.54
N GLY A 43 1.29 -5.16 -16.50
CA GLY A 43 1.71 -5.80 -15.27
C GLY A 43 0.46 -6.18 -14.48
N HIS A 44 0.27 -7.46 -14.26
CA HIS A 44 -0.87 -7.97 -13.52
C HIS A 44 -0.68 -7.56 -12.04
N VAL A 45 -1.44 -6.53 -11.59
CA VAL A 45 -1.49 -6.17 -10.17
C VAL A 45 -2.17 -7.30 -9.43
N GLU A 46 -1.40 -8.04 -8.65
CA GLU A 46 -1.87 -9.26 -8.00
C GLU A 46 -2.44 -8.94 -6.62
N HIS A 47 -3.63 -9.48 -6.28
CA HIS A 47 -4.11 -9.51 -4.90
C HIS A 47 -3.20 -10.44 -4.09
N VAL A 48 -2.48 -9.87 -3.14
CA VAL A 48 -1.44 -10.60 -2.39
C VAL A 48 -1.79 -10.84 -0.93
N ALA A 49 -2.60 -9.97 -0.32
CA ALA A 49 -2.97 -10.08 1.09
C ALA A 49 -4.34 -9.45 1.36
N THR A 50 -4.96 -9.89 2.44
CA THR A 50 -6.18 -9.31 3.00
C THR A 50 -5.91 -8.95 4.46
N VAL A 51 -6.33 -7.77 4.89
CA VAL A 51 -6.24 -7.33 6.28
C VAL A 51 -7.59 -6.79 6.74
N ARG A 52 -7.90 -6.96 8.02
CA ARG A 52 -9.04 -6.33 8.67
C ARG A 52 -8.53 -5.15 9.49
N VAL A 53 -9.19 -4.00 9.33
CA VAL A 53 -8.86 -2.78 10.09
C VAL A 53 -9.22 -3.00 11.56
N ILE A 54 -8.24 -2.89 12.45
CA ILE A 54 -8.45 -2.95 13.90
C ILE A 54 -8.63 -1.53 14.47
N PHE A 55 -9.13 -1.44 15.68
CA PHE A 55 -9.37 -0.14 16.33
C PHE A 55 -8.09 0.70 16.45
N GLY A 56 -6.95 0.05 16.73
CA GLY A 56 -5.64 0.70 16.79
C GLY A 56 -5.11 1.25 15.46
N ASP A 57 -5.78 0.96 14.33
CA ASP A 57 -5.42 1.52 13.03
C ASP A 57 -6.12 2.87 12.77
N THR A 58 -7.11 3.26 13.59
CA THR A 58 -7.92 4.46 13.40
C THR A 58 -7.41 5.63 14.23
N ASP A 59 -7.72 6.84 13.79
CA ASP A 59 -7.42 8.08 14.48
C ASP A 59 -8.69 8.70 15.12
N ALA A 60 -8.54 9.89 15.70
CA ALA A 60 -9.64 10.61 16.35
C ALA A 60 -10.79 11.00 15.40
N ALA A 61 -10.57 10.99 14.09
CA ALA A 61 -11.61 11.22 13.07
C ALA A 61 -12.44 9.95 12.78
N GLY A 62 -12.12 8.82 13.42
CA GLY A 62 -12.79 7.53 13.21
C GLY A 62 -12.51 6.88 11.87
N ILE A 63 -11.43 7.30 11.21
CA ILE A 63 -10.92 6.71 9.97
C ILE A 63 -9.51 6.17 10.19
N VAL A 64 -9.06 5.32 9.29
CA VAL A 64 -7.69 4.81 9.33
C VAL A 64 -6.68 5.95 9.22
N TYR A 65 -5.73 5.99 10.18
CA TYR A 65 -4.61 6.92 10.15
C TYR A 65 -3.81 6.71 8.86
N TYR A 66 -3.59 7.77 8.11
CA TYR A 66 -3.01 7.71 6.77
C TYR A 66 -1.68 6.97 6.68
N GLY A 67 -0.85 7.03 7.71
CA GLY A 67 0.44 6.35 7.77
C GLY A 67 0.34 4.82 7.76
N ASN A 68 -0.78 4.24 8.22
CA ASN A 68 -0.98 2.79 8.25
C ASN A 68 -1.03 2.16 6.85
N TYR A 69 -1.41 2.92 5.82
CA TYR A 69 -1.39 2.41 4.45
C TYR A 69 0.03 2.09 3.96
N LEU A 70 1.05 2.80 4.43
CA LEU A 70 2.46 2.48 4.11
C LEU A 70 2.90 1.16 4.76
N ARG A 71 2.41 0.85 5.97
CA ARG A 71 2.60 -0.46 6.61
C ARG A 71 1.95 -1.58 5.79
N TRP A 72 0.77 -1.34 5.24
CA TRP A 72 0.10 -2.32 4.37
C TRP A 72 0.77 -2.46 3.00
N PHE A 73 1.43 -1.43 2.48
CA PHE A 73 2.34 -1.57 1.33
C PHE A 73 3.48 -2.53 1.66
N GLU A 74 4.01 -2.47 2.89
CA GLU A 74 5.02 -3.42 3.34
C GLU A 74 4.51 -4.86 3.35
N VAL A 75 3.33 -5.09 3.93
CA VAL A 75 2.68 -6.40 3.89
C VAL A 75 2.54 -6.87 2.43
N GLY A 76 2.05 -5.99 1.55
CA GLY A 76 1.84 -6.32 0.13
C GLY A 76 3.13 -6.74 -0.58
N ARG A 77 4.22 -5.97 -0.44
CA ARG A 77 5.48 -6.34 -1.10
C ARG A 77 6.11 -7.61 -0.52
N ALA A 78 5.98 -7.81 0.79
CA ALA A 78 6.53 -9.01 1.43
C ALA A 78 5.81 -10.27 0.93
N GLU A 79 4.48 -10.25 0.86
CA GLU A 79 3.69 -11.37 0.34
C GLU A 79 3.93 -11.60 -1.16
N LEU A 80 4.02 -10.52 -1.95
CA LEU A 80 4.35 -10.61 -3.37
C LEU A 80 5.70 -11.30 -3.57
N MET A 81 6.71 -10.90 -2.80
CA MET A 81 8.04 -11.50 -2.89
C MET A 81 8.02 -12.98 -2.51
N ARG A 82 7.34 -13.36 -1.41
CA ARG A 82 7.20 -14.78 -1.02
C ARG A 82 6.55 -15.61 -2.12
N ARG A 83 5.48 -15.13 -2.75
CA ARG A 83 4.81 -15.81 -3.87
C ARG A 83 5.71 -15.98 -5.10
N LYS A 84 6.65 -15.05 -5.29
CA LYS A 84 7.65 -15.15 -6.36
C LYS A 84 8.88 -15.99 -5.99
N GLY A 85 8.88 -16.62 -4.82
CA GLY A 85 9.97 -17.46 -4.34
C GLY A 85 11.13 -16.67 -3.72
N PHE A 86 10.94 -15.40 -3.36
CA PHE A 86 11.95 -14.58 -2.72
C PHE A 86 11.56 -14.32 -1.25
N SER A 87 12.29 -14.93 -0.34
CA SER A 87 12.18 -14.53 1.07
C SER A 87 13.04 -13.29 1.32
N TYR A 88 12.47 -12.33 2.05
CA TYR A 88 13.24 -11.17 2.49
C TYR A 88 14.39 -11.59 3.41
N LEU A 89 14.17 -12.62 4.25
CA LEU A 89 15.19 -13.18 5.12
C LEU A 89 16.34 -13.78 4.30
N ASP A 90 16.05 -14.60 3.27
CA ASP A 90 17.08 -15.20 2.42
C ASP A 90 17.92 -14.13 1.70
N THR A 91 17.30 -13.00 1.34
CA THR A 91 18.01 -11.87 0.72
C THR A 91 18.95 -11.22 1.73
N MET A 92 18.49 -11.02 2.96
CA MET A 92 19.30 -10.46 4.06
C MET A 92 20.45 -11.39 4.47
N ASP A 93 20.22 -12.70 4.51
CA ASP A 93 21.25 -13.70 4.83
C ASP A 93 22.38 -13.70 3.80
N ARG A 94 22.07 -13.40 2.54
CA ARG A 94 23.05 -13.16 1.46
C ARG A 94 23.73 -11.78 1.56
N GLY A 95 23.41 -10.99 2.59
CA GLY A 95 23.98 -9.66 2.82
C GLY A 95 23.43 -8.57 1.90
N VAL A 96 22.25 -8.79 1.28
CA VAL A 96 21.59 -7.81 0.41
C VAL A 96 20.34 -7.28 1.14
N PHE A 97 20.24 -5.97 1.22
CA PHE A 97 19.16 -5.24 1.88
C PHE A 97 18.40 -4.38 0.86
N LEU A 98 17.15 -4.07 1.18
CA LEU A 98 16.25 -3.27 0.33
C LEU A 98 15.63 -2.10 1.13
N PRO A 99 16.44 -1.14 1.62
CA PRO A 99 15.88 0.04 2.26
C PRO A 99 14.98 0.81 1.30
N VAL A 100 13.93 1.42 1.87
CA VAL A 100 13.06 2.33 1.14
C VAL A 100 13.82 3.65 0.94
N ILE A 101 13.89 4.15 -0.30
CA ILE A 101 14.49 5.43 -0.64
C ILE A 101 13.44 6.45 -1.10
N GLU A 102 12.23 5.99 -1.46
CA GLU A 102 11.10 6.83 -1.82
C GLU A 102 9.80 6.08 -1.52
N ALA A 103 8.80 6.80 -1.02
CA ALA A 103 7.45 6.28 -0.85
C ALA A 103 6.44 7.36 -1.23
N GLY A 104 5.42 6.97 -1.99
CA GLY A 104 4.32 7.85 -2.38
C GLY A 104 2.99 7.14 -2.27
N ALA A 105 1.98 7.87 -1.77
CA ALA A 105 0.62 7.39 -1.66
C ALA A 105 -0.38 8.45 -2.11
N ARG A 106 -1.43 8.03 -2.81
CA ARG A 106 -2.59 8.86 -3.16
C ARG A 106 -3.81 8.22 -2.52
N TYR A 107 -4.49 9.00 -1.68
CA TYR A 107 -5.68 8.60 -0.95
C TYR A 107 -6.91 8.98 -1.76
N HIS A 108 -7.81 8.01 -2.01
CA HIS A 108 -9.04 8.19 -2.80
C HIS A 108 -10.27 8.15 -1.89
N ALA A 109 -10.25 7.24 -0.89
CA ALA A 109 -11.26 7.11 0.14
C ALA A 109 -10.63 6.63 1.45
N SER A 110 -11.34 6.81 2.56
CA SER A 110 -10.89 6.36 3.87
C SER A 110 -11.47 5.00 4.22
N ALA A 111 -10.66 4.15 4.85
CA ALA A 111 -11.14 2.96 5.52
C ALA A 111 -11.55 3.29 6.97
N ARG A 112 -12.38 2.44 7.56
CA ARG A 112 -12.87 2.54 8.93
C ARG A 112 -12.61 1.24 9.70
N TYR A 113 -12.82 1.29 11.01
CA TYR A 113 -12.78 0.10 11.85
C TYR A 113 -13.67 -1.02 11.26
N ASP A 114 -13.16 -2.24 11.30
CA ASP A 114 -13.76 -3.48 10.82
C ASP A 114 -13.83 -3.63 9.27
N ASP A 115 -13.45 -2.62 8.50
CA ASP A 115 -13.31 -2.78 7.03
C ASP A 115 -12.33 -3.90 6.69
N VAL A 116 -12.66 -4.70 5.68
CA VAL A 116 -11.76 -5.70 5.09
C VAL A 116 -11.09 -5.10 3.87
N LEU A 117 -9.76 -5.08 3.88
CA LEU A 117 -8.94 -4.47 2.85
C LEU A 117 -8.24 -5.53 2.03
N ARG A 118 -8.31 -5.41 0.69
CA ARG A 118 -7.55 -6.21 -0.27
C ARG A 118 -6.32 -5.43 -0.70
N ILE A 119 -5.16 -6.00 -0.44
CA ILE A 119 -3.88 -5.41 -0.81
C ILE A 119 -3.42 -6.05 -2.10
N HIS A 120 -3.19 -5.21 -3.09
CA HIS A 120 -2.63 -5.58 -4.39
C HIS A 120 -1.24 -5.00 -4.51
N ALA A 121 -0.29 -5.78 -5.03
CA ALA A 121 1.08 -5.35 -5.25
C ALA A 121 1.61 -5.85 -6.59
N GLU A 122 2.55 -5.11 -7.14
CA GLU A 122 3.27 -5.45 -8.37
C GLU A 122 4.72 -4.98 -8.29
N ILE A 123 5.61 -5.66 -9.00
CA ILE A 123 6.94 -5.12 -9.30
C ILE A 123 6.81 -4.33 -10.59
N ARG A 124 7.04 -3.00 -10.52
CA ARG A 124 6.92 -2.11 -11.69
C ARG A 124 8.20 -2.05 -12.50
N ASP A 125 9.31 -1.95 -11.81
CA ASP A 125 10.60 -1.76 -12.49
C ASP A 125 11.77 -2.25 -11.63
N VAL A 126 12.79 -2.79 -12.30
CA VAL A 126 14.10 -3.08 -11.71
C VAL A 126 15.14 -2.40 -12.60
N ARG A 127 15.65 -1.26 -12.18
CA ARG A 127 16.60 -0.48 -12.96
C ARG A 127 17.89 -0.20 -12.18
N GLY A 128 19.01 -0.71 -12.69
CA GLY A 128 20.31 -0.58 -12.01
C GLY A 128 20.25 -1.21 -10.62
N VAL A 129 20.39 -0.41 -9.57
CA VAL A 129 20.31 -0.82 -8.17
C VAL A 129 18.95 -0.51 -7.52
N ARG A 130 17.94 -0.11 -8.29
CA ARG A 130 16.63 0.27 -7.79
C ARG A 130 15.58 -0.77 -8.13
N LEU A 131 14.65 -0.99 -7.19
CA LEU A 131 13.47 -1.83 -7.32
C LEU A 131 12.24 -1.00 -6.96
N THR A 132 11.29 -0.89 -7.89
CA THR A 132 10.05 -0.12 -7.68
C THR A 132 8.87 -1.07 -7.56
N PHE A 133 8.14 -0.95 -6.46
CA PHE A 133 6.85 -1.60 -6.26
C PHE A 133 5.70 -0.62 -6.52
N GLY A 134 4.59 -1.14 -7.04
CA GLY A 134 3.32 -0.47 -7.11
C GLY A 134 2.29 -1.14 -6.22
N TYR A 135 1.35 -0.34 -5.69
CA TYR A 135 0.33 -0.83 -4.78
C TYR A 135 -1.03 -0.25 -5.10
N ARG A 136 -2.06 -1.05 -4.79
CA ARG A 136 -3.45 -0.63 -4.74
C ARG A 136 -4.11 -1.31 -3.55
N ILE A 137 -4.81 -0.55 -2.72
CA ILE A 137 -5.59 -1.06 -1.60
C ILE A 137 -7.05 -0.74 -1.87
N GLU A 138 -7.88 -1.76 -1.80
CA GLU A 138 -9.31 -1.69 -2.00
C GLU A 138 -10.04 -2.24 -0.79
N ARG A 139 -11.24 -1.72 -0.52
CA ARG A 139 -12.18 -2.37 0.38
C ARG A 139 -12.77 -3.60 -0.33
N ASP A 140 -13.35 -4.52 0.41
CA ASP A 140 -13.95 -5.76 -0.12
C ASP A 140 -15.14 -5.50 -1.07
N ASP A 141 -15.80 -4.34 -0.96
CA ASP A 141 -16.84 -3.87 -1.90
C ASP A 141 -16.28 -3.36 -3.24
N GLY A 142 -14.95 -3.37 -3.42
CA GLY A 142 -14.27 -2.88 -4.61
C GLY A 142 -13.93 -1.39 -4.60
N THR A 143 -14.28 -0.65 -3.53
CA THR A 143 -13.91 0.76 -3.39
C THR A 143 -12.39 0.91 -3.33
N SER A 144 -11.81 1.66 -4.28
CA SER A 144 -10.38 1.98 -4.25
C SER A 144 -10.10 3.00 -3.14
N LEU A 145 -9.26 2.61 -2.19
CA LEU A 145 -8.90 3.45 -1.04
C LEU A 145 -7.61 4.21 -1.27
N VAL A 146 -6.55 3.51 -1.67
CA VAL A 146 -5.22 4.09 -1.85
C VAL A 146 -4.51 3.44 -3.02
N THR A 147 -3.80 4.25 -3.79
CA THR A 147 -2.79 3.81 -4.76
C THR A 147 -1.44 4.40 -4.39
N GLY A 148 -0.36 3.66 -4.65
CA GLY A 148 0.96 4.16 -4.29
C GLY A 148 2.11 3.40 -4.90
N HIS A 149 3.30 3.78 -4.48
CA HIS A 149 4.54 3.12 -4.86
C HIS A 149 5.58 3.23 -3.75
N THR A 150 6.55 2.34 -3.77
CA THR A 150 7.82 2.48 -3.03
C THR A 150 8.98 2.18 -3.96
N VAL A 151 10.06 2.94 -3.81
CA VAL A 151 11.33 2.69 -4.46
C VAL A 151 12.33 2.23 -3.41
N HIS A 152 13.01 1.14 -3.71
CA HIS A 152 14.01 0.53 -2.85
C HIS A 152 15.36 0.55 -3.57
N ALA A 153 16.45 0.63 -2.80
CA ALA A 153 17.79 0.41 -3.31
C ALA A 153 18.32 -0.96 -2.84
N PHE A 154 18.98 -1.69 -3.73
CA PHE A 154 19.77 -2.86 -3.32
C PHE A 154 21.06 -2.37 -2.68
N THR A 155 21.27 -2.69 -1.39
CA THR A 155 22.46 -2.28 -0.63
C THR A 155 23.10 -3.48 0.08
N GLY A 156 24.39 -3.36 0.35
CA GLY A 156 25.10 -4.24 1.27
C GLY A 156 24.83 -3.89 2.72
N ARG A 157 25.44 -4.61 3.66
CA ARG A 157 25.35 -4.33 5.11
C ARG A 157 25.90 -2.95 5.49
N ASP A 158 26.82 -2.44 4.71
CA ASP A 158 27.46 -1.12 4.86
C ASP A 158 26.61 0.02 4.26
N GLY A 159 25.42 -0.30 3.73
CA GLY A 159 24.51 0.67 3.08
C GLY A 159 24.95 1.07 1.67
N ARG A 160 26.05 0.56 1.14
CA ARG A 160 26.51 0.88 -0.22
C ARG A 160 25.66 0.16 -1.25
N PRO A 161 25.39 0.79 -2.40
CA PRO A 161 24.65 0.15 -3.48
C PRO A 161 25.36 -1.11 -3.98
N VAL A 162 24.61 -2.20 -4.17
CA VAL A 162 25.09 -3.45 -4.74
C VAL A 162 24.23 -3.86 -5.94
N ARG A 163 24.79 -4.71 -6.81
CA ARG A 163 24.02 -5.24 -7.95
C ARG A 163 22.88 -6.11 -7.45
N PRO A 164 21.67 -5.98 -8.06
CA PRO A 164 20.56 -6.87 -7.78
C PRO A 164 20.98 -8.34 -7.97
N PRO A 165 20.55 -9.26 -7.09
CA PRO A 165 20.67 -10.69 -7.34
C PRO A 165 20.08 -11.10 -8.70
N ALA A 166 20.56 -12.18 -9.28
CA ALA A 166 20.20 -12.59 -10.65
C ALA A 166 18.69 -12.79 -10.83
N GLU A 167 18.05 -13.33 -9.81
CA GLU A 167 16.61 -13.57 -9.74
C GLU A 167 15.76 -12.28 -9.85
N PHE A 168 16.23 -11.14 -9.30
CA PHE A 168 15.55 -9.86 -9.45
C PHE A 168 15.74 -9.25 -10.83
N ARG A 169 16.88 -9.54 -11.48
CA ARG A 169 17.15 -9.07 -12.83
C ARG A 169 16.25 -9.72 -13.87
N SER A 170 15.89 -11.00 -13.67
CA SER A 170 14.96 -11.70 -14.55
C SER A 170 13.53 -11.12 -14.51
N LEU A 171 13.13 -10.52 -13.38
CA LEU A 171 11.83 -9.85 -13.26
C LEU A 171 11.71 -8.59 -14.11
N SER A 172 12.83 -7.91 -14.39
CA SER A 172 12.89 -6.76 -15.30
C SER A 172 12.65 -7.17 -16.76
N LEU A 173 13.03 -8.37 -17.15
CA LEU A 173 12.90 -8.85 -18.53
C LEU A 173 11.49 -9.33 -18.88
N SER A 174 10.72 -9.78 -17.89
CA SER A 174 9.36 -10.24 -18.10
C SER A 174 8.32 -9.11 -18.29
N ASN A 175 8.69 -7.88 -17.93
CA ASN A 175 7.86 -6.67 -18.13
C ASN A 175 8.20 -5.94 -19.44
N GLY A 176 8.63 -6.68 -20.48
CA GLY A 176 9.14 -6.26 -21.77
C GLY A 176 8.66 -4.90 -22.27
N ILE A 177 9.52 -3.90 -22.14
CA ILE A 177 9.52 -2.74 -23.02
C ILE A 177 10.54 -3.08 -24.11
N SER A 178 10.05 -3.41 -25.32
CA SER A 178 10.87 -3.41 -26.52
C SER A 178 11.56 -2.04 -26.59
N GLN A 179 12.88 -2.04 -26.44
CA GLN A 179 13.68 -0.86 -26.74
C GLN A 179 13.56 -0.65 -28.25
N GLY A 180 12.72 0.32 -28.65
CA GLY A 180 12.76 0.85 -29.98
C GLY A 180 14.18 1.33 -30.28
N LYS A 181 14.89 0.62 -31.16
CA LYS A 181 16.08 1.11 -31.81
C LYS A 181 15.66 2.37 -32.57
N GLY A 182 16.00 3.54 -32.05
CA GLY A 182 16.05 4.75 -32.83
C GLY A 182 17.30 4.68 -33.71
N ALA A 183 17.06 4.72 -35.01
CA ALA A 183 18.05 5.01 -36.01
C ALA A 183 18.43 6.50 -35.94
#